data_d686b95e1d3068d7a95e529029c0118d
#
_entry.id   d686b95e1d3068d7a95e529029c0118d
#
_cell.length_a   1.000
_cell.length_b   1.000
_cell.length_c   1.000
_cell.angle_alpha   90.00
_cell.angle_beta   90.00
_cell.angle_gamma   90.00
#
_symmetry.space_group_name_H-M   'P 1'
#
loop_
_entity.id
_entity.type
_entity.pdbx_description
1 polymer ?
#
loop_
_entity_poly.entity_id
_entity_poly.type
_entity_poly.pdbx_seq_one_letter_code
_entity_poly.pdbx_strand_id
1 'polypeptide(L)'
;MGLSLRDLAERSGVSAPMLSQVERGETSPTLSVAARIAGGLDLSLSQLLRLDEGGSVTIVRAGDRAAGGARSHGHSYEVLTPSLPGQRAEVSLHVLEPGAHTAGEDDPPMHEPGARETAVVLEGALTLHCDGEQHQLGKGDSVTFDSDLPHRFENPGRRATRFLAVVTAGLRRS
;
A
#
# COMPACT_ATOMS: atom_id res chain seq x y z
N MET A 1 18.49 12.28 -11.57
CA MET A 1 18.27 13.66 -12.09
C MET A 1 18.75 14.62 -11.01
N GLY A 2 19.76 15.45 -11.30
CA GLY A 2 20.25 16.44 -10.33
C GLY A 2 19.38 17.69 -10.39
N LEU A 3 18.52 17.90 -9.41
CA LEU A 3 17.78 19.15 -9.23
C LEU A 3 18.75 20.17 -8.63
N SER A 4 18.87 21.36 -9.23
CA SER A 4 19.68 22.42 -8.63
C SER A 4 18.94 23.11 -7.48
N LEU A 5 19.67 23.73 -6.54
CA LEU A 5 19.06 24.53 -5.47
C LEU A 5 18.15 25.65 -5.99
N ARG A 6 18.47 26.16 -7.19
CA ARG A 6 17.68 27.22 -7.83
C ARG A 6 16.33 26.68 -8.34
N ASP A 7 16.36 25.51 -8.97
CA ASP A 7 15.14 24.84 -9.43
C ASP A 7 14.24 24.45 -8.25
N LEU A 8 14.85 23.95 -7.17
CA LEU A 8 14.12 23.62 -5.97
C LEU A 8 13.53 24.87 -5.28
N ALA A 9 14.25 26.00 -5.30
CA ALA A 9 13.74 27.26 -4.77
C ALA A 9 12.49 27.73 -5.52
N GLU A 10 12.52 27.63 -6.85
CA GLU A 10 11.38 28.00 -7.70
C GLU A 10 10.16 27.08 -7.45
N ARG A 11 10.38 25.77 -7.35
CA ARG A 11 9.32 24.77 -7.14
C ARG A 11 8.72 24.80 -5.73
N SER A 12 9.55 25.02 -4.71
CA SER A 12 9.12 24.99 -3.30
C SER A 12 8.65 26.35 -2.76
N GLY A 13 9.00 27.44 -3.45
CA GLY A 13 8.81 28.80 -2.94
C GLY A 13 9.67 29.12 -1.70
N VAL A 14 10.72 28.32 -1.44
CA VAL A 14 11.72 28.56 -0.40
C VAL A 14 12.96 29.17 -1.04
N SER A 15 13.52 30.22 -0.42
CA SER A 15 14.68 30.90 -1.03
C SER A 15 15.92 30.00 -1.14
N ALA A 16 16.68 30.15 -2.22
CA ALA A 16 17.90 29.36 -2.42
C ALA A 16 18.93 29.49 -1.27
N PRO A 17 19.14 30.68 -0.65
CA PRO A 17 19.97 30.77 0.55
C PRO A 17 19.47 29.92 1.73
N MET A 18 18.15 29.90 1.97
CA MET A 18 17.56 29.09 3.02
C MET A 18 17.74 27.58 2.75
N LEU A 19 17.50 27.15 1.49
CA LEU A 19 17.73 25.76 1.10
C LEU A 19 19.19 25.36 1.31
N SER A 20 20.13 26.24 0.94
CA SER A 20 21.57 26.01 1.13
C SER A 20 21.94 25.88 2.61
N GLN A 21 21.35 26.69 3.49
CA GLN A 21 21.59 26.60 4.93
C GLN A 21 21.04 25.29 5.51
N VAL A 22 19.84 24.87 5.07
CA VAL A 22 19.25 23.58 5.48
C VAL A 22 20.12 22.41 5.02
N GLU A 23 20.56 22.42 3.76
CA GLU A 23 21.39 21.36 3.18
C GLU A 23 22.73 21.20 3.92
N ARG A 24 23.32 22.29 4.39
CA ARG A 24 24.56 22.27 5.18
C ARG A 24 24.33 22.01 6.67
N GLY A 25 23.07 21.84 7.11
CA GLY A 25 22.74 21.64 8.53
C GLY A 25 22.94 22.89 9.41
N GLU A 26 23.10 24.07 8.80
CA GLU A 26 23.29 25.34 9.51
C GLU A 26 22.01 25.89 10.14
N THR A 27 20.85 25.42 9.67
CA THR A 27 19.54 25.76 10.20
C THR A 27 18.57 24.60 10.04
N SER A 28 17.67 24.48 11.03
CA SER A 28 16.56 23.52 10.96
C SER A 28 15.33 24.20 10.38
N PRO A 29 14.72 23.69 9.32
CA PRO A 29 13.51 24.27 8.77
C PRO A 29 12.34 24.07 9.73
N THR A 30 11.45 25.03 9.77
CA THR A 30 10.14 24.81 10.43
C THR A 30 9.36 23.73 9.67
N LEU A 31 8.37 23.11 10.32
CA LEU A 31 7.54 22.09 9.70
C LEU A 31 6.85 22.60 8.41
N SER A 32 6.43 23.88 8.39
CA SER A 32 5.86 24.53 7.21
C SER A 32 6.88 24.67 6.07
N VAL A 33 8.12 25.01 6.38
CA VAL A 33 9.20 25.11 5.38
C VAL A 33 9.57 23.72 4.86
N ALA A 34 9.69 22.73 5.75
CA ALA A 34 9.95 21.35 5.37
C ALA A 34 8.86 20.78 4.45
N ALA A 35 7.58 21.09 4.73
CA ALA A 35 6.46 20.67 3.87
C ALA A 35 6.54 21.28 2.45
N ARG A 36 6.94 22.56 2.33
CA ARG A 36 7.14 23.22 1.04
C ARG A 36 8.34 22.62 0.28
N ILE A 37 9.44 22.33 0.97
CA ILE A 37 10.60 21.66 0.37
C ILE A 37 10.19 20.28 -0.15
N ALA A 38 9.46 19.50 0.64
CA ALA A 38 8.92 18.20 0.23
C ALA A 38 8.06 18.33 -1.04
N GLY A 39 7.12 19.28 -1.08
CA GLY A 39 6.30 19.56 -2.26
C GLY A 39 7.13 19.91 -3.50
N GLY A 40 8.20 20.70 -3.35
CA GLY A 40 9.12 21.03 -4.45
C GLY A 40 9.91 19.84 -4.98
N LEU A 41 10.05 18.78 -4.17
CA LEU A 41 10.68 17.50 -4.52
C LEU A 41 9.68 16.44 -4.98
N ASP A 42 8.39 16.77 -5.08
CA ASP A 42 7.27 15.83 -5.34
C ASP A 42 7.17 14.71 -4.27
N LEU A 43 7.51 15.05 -3.02
CA LEU A 43 7.47 14.17 -1.87
C LEU A 43 6.41 14.65 -0.87
N SER A 44 5.85 13.72 -0.10
CA SER A 44 5.18 14.09 1.16
C SER A 44 6.21 14.47 2.22
N LEU A 45 5.81 15.25 3.23
CA LEU A 45 6.68 15.58 4.35
C LEU A 45 7.21 14.34 5.06
N SER A 46 6.39 13.31 5.23
CA SER A 46 6.79 12.04 5.80
C SER A 46 7.83 11.31 4.94
N GLN A 47 7.80 11.43 3.63
CA GLN A 47 8.81 10.88 2.74
C GLN A 47 10.13 11.66 2.83
N LEU A 48 10.08 13.00 2.96
CA LEU A 48 11.27 13.83 3.12
C LEU A 48 12.00 13.49 4.43
N LEU A 49 11.25 13.36 5.54
CA LEU A 49 11.84 13.02 6.84
C LEU A 49 12.46 11.63 6.89
N ARG A 50 12.13 10.75 5.97
CA ARG A 50 12.69 9.38 5.87
C ARG A 50 13.93 9.27 5.02
N LEU A 51 14.21 10.23 4.16
CA LEU A 51 15.45 10.20 3.37
C LEU A 51 16.68 10.21 4.28
N ASP A 52 16.51 10.62 5.54
CA ASP A 52 17.55 10.65 6.57
C ASP A 52 17.58 9.37 7.45
N GLU A 53 16.55 8.50 7.37
CA GLU A 53 16.57 7.21 8.03
C GLU A 53 17.30 6.21 7.15
N GLY A 54 18.55 5.93 7.45
CA GLY A 54 19.34 4.89 6.80
C GLY A 54 18.55 3.59 6.70
N GLY A 55 18.65 2.88 5.58
CA GLY A 55 17.84 1.70 5.27
C GLY A 55 17.75 0.73 6.43
N SER A 56 16.54 0.49 6.92
CA SER A 56 16.26 -0.45 8.01
C SER A 56 15.77 -1.78 7.45
N VAL A 57 16.26 -2.88 8.01
CA VAL A 57 15.69 -4.20 7.78
C VAL A 57 14.70 -4.48 8.90
N THR A 58 13.44 -4.64 8.56
CA THR A 58 12.40 -5.02 9.51
C THR A 58 11.94 -6.44 9.23
N ILE A 59 11.95 -7.29 10.25
CA ILE A 59 11.53 -8.69 10.16
C ILE A 59 10.24 -8.86 10.95
N VAL A 60 9.17 -9.27 10.28
CA VAL A 60 7.92 -9.70 10.91
C VAL A 60 7.92 -11.23 11.02
N ARG A 61 8.00 -11.75 12.23
CA ARG A 61 7.94 -13.20 12.47
C ARG A 61 6.51 -13.71 12.35
N ALA A 62 6.32 -14.96 11.94
CA ALA A 62 4.99 -15.54 11.76
C ALA A 62 4.09 -15.45 13.01
N GLY A 63 4.68 -15.56 14.21
CA GLY A 63 3.95 -15.44 15.48
C GLY A 63 3.61 -14.01 15.89
N ASP A 64 4.20 -13.02 15.25
CA ASP A 64 4.03 -11.58 15.59
C ASP A 64 3.15 -10.83 14.58
N ARG A 65 2.56 -11.55 13.61
CA ARG A 65 1.70 -10.97 12.59
C ARG A 65 0.42 -10.43 13.20
N ALA A 66 0.04 -9.25 12.79
CA ALA A 66 -1.25 -8.69 13.16
C ALA A 66 -2.36 -9.49 12.46
N ALA A 67 -3.27 -10.05 13.25
CA ALA A 67 -4.50 -10.62 12.72
C ALA A 67 -5.39 -9.48 12.22
N GLY A 68 -5.80 -9.55 10.96
CA GLY A 68 -6.88 -8.73 10.46
C GLY A 68 -8.21 -9.23 11.04
N GLY A 69 -9.14 -8.32 11.30
CA GLY A 69 -10.45 -8.71 11.82
C GLY A 69 -11.16 -9.67 10.86
N ALA A 70 -11.77 -10.74 11.40
CA ALA A 70 -12.68 -11.57 10.63
C ALA A 70 -13.87 -10.72 10.18
N ARG A 71 -14.02 -10.51 8.87
CA ARG A 71 -15.11 -9.68 8.31
C ARG A 71 -16.32 -10.50 7.89
N SER A 72 -16.14 -11.75 7.61
CA SER A 72 -17.21 -12.69 7.28
C SER A 72 -16.93 -14.06 7.87
N HIS A 73 -17.96 -14.88 8.02
CA HIS A 73 -17.79 -16.27 8.45
C HIS A 73 -16.90 -17.02 7.44
N GLY A 74 -15.79 -17.58 7.92
CA GLY A 74 -14.86 -18.35 7.11
C GLY A 74 -13.78 -17.55 6.39
N HIS A 75 -13.65 -16.22 6.59
CA HIS A 75 -12.53 -15.40 6.13
C HIS A 75 -11.65 -14.96 7.28
N SER A 76 -10.36 -15.22 7.17
CA SER A 76 -9.32 -14.69 8.06
C SER A 76 -8.14 -14.19 7.26
N TYR A 77 -7.41 -13.19 7.78
CA TYR A 77 -6.18 -12.73 7.16
C TYR A 77 -5.18 -12.22 8.18
N GLU A 78 -3.92 -12.22 7.80
CA GLU A 78 -2.78 -11.71 8.57
C GLU A 78 -2.02 -10.69 7.72
N VAL A 79 -1.67 -9.55 8.31
CA VAL A 79 -0.81 -8.57 7.65
C VAL A 79 0.64 -9.02 7.79
N LEU A 80 1.34 -9.14 6.65
CA LEU A 80 2.73 -9.62 6.59
C LEU A 80 3.75 -8.48 6.63
N THR A 81 3.36 -7.29 6.23
CA THR A 81 4.21 -6.11 6.22
C THR A 81 4.09 -5.35 7.54
N PRO A 82 5.20 -4.81 8.09
CA PRO A 82 5.12 -3.96 9.27
C PRO A 82 4.41 -2.65 8.92
N SER A 83 3.72 -2.06 9.90
CA SER A 83 3.16 -0.71 9.74
C SER A 83 4.27 0.33 9.85
N LEU A 84 4.94 0.60 8.74
CA LEU A 84 5.99 1.61 8.66
C LEU A 84 5.43 2.90 8.05
N PRO A 85 5.80 4.06 8.59
CA PRO A 85 5.48 5.33 7.99
C PRO A 85 5.98 5.38 6.50
N GLY A 86 5.11 5.72 5.42
CA GLY A 86 5.33 5.79 3.97
C GLY A 86 5.53 4.47 3.26
N GLN A 87 5.16 3.41 3.90
CA GLN A 87 4.93 2.16 3.23
C GLN A 87 3.92 2.39 2.10
N ARG A 88 4.28 1.98 0.89
CA ARG A 88 3.45 2.15 -0.31
C ARG A 88 2.70 0.89 -0.70
N ALA A 89 2.99 -0.21 -0.03
CA ALA A 89 2.33 -1.48 -0.27
C ALA A 89 2.09 -2.20 1.05
N GLU A 90 0.90 -2.75 1.20
CA GLU A 90 0.57 -3.71 2.24
C GLU A 90 0.49 -5.09 1.62
N VAL A 91 1.07 -6.07 2.29
CA VAL A 91 0.98 -7.48 1.90
C VAL A 91 0.26 -8.23 3.00
N SER A 92 -0.80 -8.93 2.65
CA SER A 92 -1.58 -9.76 3.57
C SER A 92 -1.73 -11.18 3.05
N LEU A 93 -1.81 -12.12 3.97
CA LEU A 93 -2.11 -13.52 3.68
C LEU A 93 -3.56 -13.80 4.09
N HIS A 94 -4.37 -14.20 3.14
CA HIS A 94 -5.79 -14.49 3.31
C HIS A 94 -6.04 -15.99 3.29
N VAL A 95 -6.99 -16.42 4.12
CA VAL A 95 -7.52 -17.77 4.13
C VAL A 95 -9.05 -17.70 4.03
N LEU A 96 -9.60 -18.37 3.03
CA LEU A 96 -11.04 -18.51 2.82
C LEU A 96 -11.43 -19.97 2.97
N GLU A 97 -12.32 -20.26 3.92
CA GLU A 97 -12.97 -21.56 4.04
C GLU A 97 -13.88 -21.83 2.81
N PRO A 98 -14.29 -23.08 2.56
CA PRO A 98 -15.18 -23.41 1.46
C PRO A 98 -16.43 -22.55 1.43
N GLY A 99 -16.71 -21.87 0.31
CA GLY A 99 -17.85 -20.98 0.11
C GLY A 99 -17.73 -19.61 0.79
N ALA A 100 -16.62 -19.33 1.49
CA ALA A 100 -16.38 -18.01 2.09
C ALA A 100 -15.95 -16.96 1.06
N HIS A 101 -16.19 -15.70 1.41
CA HIS A 101 -15.81 -14.54 0.59
C HIS A 101 -15.22 -13.41 1.44
N THR A 102 -14.46 -12.49 0.82
CA THR A 102 -13.73 -11.43 1.54
C THR A 102 -14.59 -10.26 1.95
N ALA A 103 -15.65 -9.94 1.23
CA ALA A 103 -16.53 -8.80 1.50
C ALA A 103 -17.99 -9.15 1.20
N GLY A 104 -18.92 -8.60 1.96
CA GLY A 104 -20.35 -8.60 1.67
C GLY A 104 -20.72 -7.49 0.66
N GLU A 105 -21.96 -7.54 0.14
CA GLU A 105 -22.44 -6.52 -0.82
C GLU A 105 -22.51 -5.12 -0.21
N ASP A 106 -22.68 -5.00 1.10
CA ASP A 106 -22.82 -3.74 1.83
C ASP A 106 -21.53 -3.30 2.57
N ASP A 107 -20.43 -4.02 2.39
CA ASP A 107 -19.18 -3.65 3.07
C ASP A 107 -18.57 -2.39 2.44
N PRO A 108 -18.09 -1.44 3.27
CA PRO A 108 -17.46 -0.23 2.75
C PRO A 108 -16.16 -0.56 2.00
N PRO A 109 -15.75 0.28 1.03
CA PRO A 109 -14.47 0.14 0.35
C PRO A 109 -13.32 0.01 1.35
N MET A 110 -12.45 -0.98 1.14
CA MET A 110 -11.35 -1.29 2.06
C MET A 110 -10.06 -0.55 1.73
N HIS A 111 -9.99 0.07 0.55
CA HIS A 111 -8.77 0.64 0.00
C HIS A 111 -8.91 2.14 -0.23
N GLU A 112 -7.79 2.84 -0.18
CA GLU A 112 -7.75 4.26 -0.56
C GLU A 112 -7.98 4.41 -2.06
N PRO A 113 -8.66 5.50 -2.51
CA PRO A 113 -8.88 5.76 -3.93
C PRO A 113 -7.57 5.76 -4.74
N GLY A 114 -7.60 5.11 -5.91
CA GLY A 114 -6.46 4.98 -6.81
C GLY A 114 -5.47 3.89 -6.42
N ALA A 115 -5.80 3.04 -5.45
CA ALA A 115 -5.00 1.88 -5.11
C ALA A 115 -5.13 0.78 -6.17
N ARG A 116 -4.13 -0.09 -6.24
CA ARG A 116 -4.18 -1.34 -7.02
C ARG A 116 -4.00 -2.52 -6.10
N GLU A 117 -4.78 -3.55 -6.36
CA GLU A 117 -4.65 -4.83 -5.67
C GLU A 117 -4.12 -5.90 -6.62
N THR A 118 -3.16 -6.68 -6.12
CA THR A 118 -2.69 -7.89 -6.79
C THR A 118 -2.92 -9.08 -5.87
N ALA A 119 -3.67 -10.07 -6.35
CA ALA A 119 -3.84 -11.33 -5.64
C ALA A 119 -3.01 -12.43 -6.29
N VAL A 120 -2.39 -13.30 -5.47
CA VAL A 120 -1.61 -14.47 -5.92
C VAL A 120 -2.11 -15.69 -5.17
N VAL A 121 -2.62 -16.68 -5.89
CA VAL A 121 -3.17 -17.92 -5.31
C VAL A 121 -2.03 -18.85 -4.90
N LEU A 122 -1.91 -19.15 -3.61
CA LEU A 122 -0.91 -20.05 -3.07
C LEU A 122 -1.41 -21.49 -3.01
N GLU A 123 -2.67 -21.67 -2.61
CA GLU A 123 -3.32 -22.97 -2.45
C GLU A 123 -4.82 -22.87 -2.78
N GLY A 124 -5.38 -23.91 -3.38
CA GLY A 124 -6.80 -24.01 -3.70
C GLY A 124 -7.17 -23.31 -5.02
N ALA A 125 -8.40 -22.83 -5.09
CA ALA A 125 -8.97 -22.07 -6.19
C ALA A 125 -9.64 -20.80 -5.66
N LEU A 126 -9.58 -19.74 -6.43
CA LEU A 126 -10.10 -18.42 -6.06
C LEU A 126 -10.95 -17.87 -7.21
N THR A 127 -12.10 -17.31 -6.91
CA THR A 127 -12.88 -16.54 -7.88
C THR A 127 -12.84 -15.08 -7.49
N LEU A 128 -12.35 -14.23 -8.38
CA LEU A 128 -12.49 -12.78 -8.26
C LEU A 128 -13.80 -12.37 -8.94
N HIS A 129 -14.69 -11.73 -8.19
CA HIS A 129 -15.82 -10.97 -8.72
C HIS A 129 -15.38 -9.51 -8.77
N CYS A 130 -15.35 -8.90 -9.93
CA CYS A 130 -14.89 -7.51 -10.11
C CYS A 130 -15.71 -6.85 -11.22
N ASP A 131 -16.32 -5.71 -10.91
CA ASP A 131 -17.12 -4.91 -11.85
C ASP A 131 -18.16 -5.73 -12.65
N GLY A 132 -18.84 -6.68 -11.96
CA GLY A 132 -19.86 -7.56 -12.56
C GLY A 132 -19.31 -8.76 -13.32
N GLU A 133 -18.01 -8.87 -13.50
CA GLU A 133 -17.36 -10.02 -14.13
C GLU A 133 -16.80 -11.01 -13.09
N GLN A 134 -16.61 -12.27 -13.52
CA GLN A 134 -16.01 -13.34 -12.69
C GLN A 134 -14.76 -13.89 -13.35
N HIS A 135 -13.67 -13.93 -12.59
CA HIS A 135 -12.40 -14.48 -13.02
C HIS A 135 -11.99 -15.64 -12.12
N GLN A 136 -11.83 -16.82 -12.69
CA GLN A 136 -11.40 -18.01 -11.96
C GLN A 136 -9.88 -18.13 -11.98
N LEU A 137 -9.28 -18.34 -10.82
CA LEU A 137 -7.85 -18.42 -10.59
C LEU A 137 -7.53 -19.74 -9.92
N GLY A 138 -6.55 -20.43 -10.41
CA GLY A 138 -5.99 -21.63 -9.83
C GLY A 138 -4.70 -21.36 -9.07
N LYS A 139 -4.15 -22.38 -8.41
CA LYS A 139 -2.87 -22.30 -7.71
C LYS A 139 -1.76 -21.80 -8.65
N GLY A 140 -1.05 -20.77 -8.25
CA GLY A 140 0.04 -20.12 -8.97
C GLY A 140 -0.40 -18.98 -9.88
N ASP A 141 -1.71 -18.83 -10.12
CA ASP A 141 -2.23 -17.69 -10.89
C ASP A 141 -2.18 -16.41 -10.09
N SER A 142 -2.10 -15.30 -10.81
CA SER A 142 -2.19 -13.95 -10.24
C SER A 142 -3.12 -13.06 -11.06
N VAL A 143 -3.74 -12.11 -10.39
CA VAL A 143 -4.56 -11.08 -10.99
C VAL A 143 -4.19 -9.72 -10.41
N THR A 144 -4.21 -8.68 -11.24
CA THR A 144 -4.03 -7.28 -10.79
C THR A 144 -5.17 -6.45 -11.35
N PHE A 145 -5.81 -5.67 -10.50
CA PHE A 145 -6.93 -4.82 -10.88
C PHE A 145 -6.90 -3.49 -10.12
N ASP A 146 -7.73 -2.57 -10.55
CA ASP A 146 -7.96 -1.30 -9.90
C ASP A 146 -8.90 -1.53 -8.70
N SER A 147 -8.43 -1.30 -7.48
CA SER A 147 -9.22 -1.59 -6.27
C SER A 147 -10.36 -0.61 -6.02
N ASP A 148 -10.48 0.46 -6.83
CA ASP A 148 -11.66 1.34 -6.83
C ASP A 148 -12.89 0.64 -7.43
N LEU A 149 -12.70 -0.43 -8.21
CA LEU A 149 -13.78 -1.24 -8.74
C LEU A 149 -14.43 -2.06 -7.61
N PRO A 150 -15.77 -2.19 -7.59
CA PRO A 150 -16.45 -3.10 -6.68
C PRO A 150 -15.94 -4.52 -6.89
N HIS A 151 -15.39 -5.12 -5.84
CA HIS A 151 -14.78 -6.45 -5.95
C HIS A 151 -14.89 -7.27 -4.66
N ARG A 152 -14.83 -8.59 -4.83
CA ARG A 152 -14.68 -9.56 -3.75
C ARG A 152 -14.00 -10.81 -4.27
N PHE A 153 -13.33 -11.51 -3.37
CA PHE A 153 -12.82 -12.85 -3.63
C PHE A 153 -13.72 -13.89 -2.97
N GLU A 154 -13.89 -15.03 -3.63
CA GLU A 154 -14.68 -16.16 -3.17
C GLU A 154 -13.89 -17.45 -3.32
N ASN A 155 -14.02 -18.37 -2.38
CA ASN A 155 -13.53 -19.72 -2.50
C ASN A 155 -14.62 -20.65 -3.06
N PRO A 156 -14.57 -21.03 -4.35
CA PRO A 156 -15.55 -21.91 -4.98
C PRO A 156 -15.30 -23.41 -4.66
N GLY A 157 -14.18 -23.70 -4.00
CA GLY A 157 -13.70 -25.07 -3.77
C GLY A 157 -14.31 -25.75 -2.53
N ARG A 158 -13.82 -26.98 -2.28
CA ARG A 158 -14.21 -27.79 -1.14
C ARG A 158 -13.14 -27.83 -0.04
N ARG A 159 -12.05 -27.13 -0.20
CA ARG A 159 -10.94 -27.00 0.74
C ARG A 159 -10.64 -25.52 0.92
N ALA A 160 -10.01 -25.16 2.02
CA ALA A 160 -9.57 -23.80 2.25
C ALA A 160 -8.66 -23.31 1.12
N THR A 161 -8.86 -22.07 0.70
CA THR A 161 -8.03 -21.38 -0.28
C THR A 161 -7.13 -20.38 0.43
N ARG A 162 -5.85 -20.33 0.05
CA ARG A 162 -4.88 -19.37 0.57
C ARG A 162 -4.34 -18.51 -0.56
N PHE A 163 -4.32 -17.21 -0.36
CA PHE A 163 -3.77 -16.27 -1.34
C PHE A 163 -3.09 -15.08 -0.64
N LEU A 164 -2.13 -14.49 -1.33
CA LEU A 164 -1.57 -13.20 -0.94
C LEU A 164 -2.37 -12.09 -1.62
N ALA A 165 -2.66 -11.04 -0.88
CA ALA A 165 -3.10 -9.77 -1.44
C ALA A 165 -1.98 -8.74 -1.23
N VAL A 166 -1.68 -7.99 -2.28
CA VAL A 166 -0.73 -6.86 -2.28
C VAL A 166 -1.49 -5.64 -2.71
N VAL A 167 -1.73 -4.75 -1.77
CA VAL A 167 -2.41 -3.46 -2.04
C VAL A 167 -1.36 -2.38 -2.09
N THR A 168 -1.29 -1.66 -3.20
CA THR A 168 -0.36 -0.54 -3.38
C THR A 168 -1.12 0.77 -3.34
N ALA A 169 -0.62 1.77 -2.60
CA ALA A 169 -1.18 3.11 -2.62
C ALA A 169 -1.17 3.67 -4.05
N GLY A 170 -2.27 4.30 -4.43
CA GLY A 170 -2.41 4.90 -5.75
C GLY A 170 -1.29 5.90 -6.03
N LEU A 171 -0.62 5.75 -7.17
CA LEU A 171 0.24 6.78 -7.70
C LEU A 171 -0.69 7.89 -8.22
N ARG A 172 -0.74 9.04 -7.54
CA ARG A 172 -1.38 10.22 -8.11
C ARG A 172 -0.69 10.52 -9.43
N ARG A 173 -1.37 10.29 -10.54
CA ARG A 173 -0.95 10.85 -11.82
C ARG A 173 -1.29 12.33 -11.73
N SER A 174 -0.24 13.17 -11.68
CA SER A 174 -0.33 14.61 -11.93
C SER A 174 -0.65 14.85 -13.38
#